data_f69d35289ec7f88c02aadd163d1dba24
#
_entry.id   f69d35289ec7f88c02aadd163d1dba24
#
_cell.length_a   1.000
_cell.length_b   1.000
_cell.length_c   1.000
_cell.angle_alpha   90.00
_cell.angle_beta   90.00
_cell.angle_gamma   90.00
#
_symmetry.space_group_name_H-M   'P 1'
#
loop_
_entity.id
_entity.type
_entity.pdbx_description
1 polymer ?
#
loop_
_entity_poly.entity_id
_entity_poly.type
_entity_poly.pdbx_seq_one_letter_code
_entity_poly.pdbx_strand_id
1 'polypeptide(L)'
;IGRNMQIAIASGGERITGMGFRSLGVMDDENTGKRYLSAQLDLDVGECIYGLGERFTPFVKNGQSVDMWQGDGGSCSELAYKNVPFYLSSKGYGVFVDSPADVSFEVGSENVERVRFSAEGESLRFYVIAGAGANPLKDALSRYTHLTGRPALPPAWSFGLWLTTSFTT
;
A
#
# COMPACT_ATOMS: atom_id res chain seq x y z
N ILE A 1 -10.36 -21.73 21.73
CA ILE A 1 -9.41 -22.51 20.93
C ILE A 1 -9.64 -22.10 19.48
N GLY A 2 -8.87 -21.10 19.02
CA GLY A 2 -9.01 -20.57 17.67
C GLY A 2 -8.59 -21.61 16.64
N ARG A 3 -9.48 -21.94 15.73
CA ARG A 3 -9.10 -22.63 14.50
C ARG A 3 -8.23 -21.69 13.68
N ASN A 4 -7.13 -22.20 13.11
CA ASN A 4 -6.29 -21.44 12.19
C ASN A 4 -7.14 -20.98 11.00
N MET A 5 -7.44 -19.68 10.93
CA MET A 5 -8.09 -19.10 9.77
C MET A 5 -7.06 -19.03 8.64
N GLN A 6 -7.42 -19.56 7.49
CA GLN A 6 -6.66 -19.40 6.25
C GLN A 6 -7.60 -18.88 5.17
N ILE A 7 -7.18 -17.84 4.48
CA ILE A 7 -7.92 -17.25 3.38
C ILE A 7 -7.01 -17.28 2.15
N ALA A 8 -7.43 -18.00 1.11
CA ALA A 8 -6.80 -17.92 -0.19
C ALA A 8 -7.59 -16.94 -1.06
N ILE A 9 -6.90 -16.01 -1.68
CA ILE A 9 -7.48 -15.05 -2.62
C ILE A 9 -7.00 -15.44 -4.01
N ALA A 10 -7.97 -15.69 -4.90
CA ALA A 10 -7.70 -16.19 -6.25
C ALA A 10 -8.39 -15.31 -7.30
N SER A 11 -7.80 -15.25 -8.48
CA SER A 11 -8.36 -14.60 -9.66
C SER A 11 -8.09 -15.48 -10.89
N GLY A 12 -9.11 -15.70 -11.73
CA GLY A 12 -8.97 -16.56 -12.91
C GLY A 12 -8.61 -18.02 -12.62
N GLY A 13 -8.90 -18.50 -11.39
CA GLY A 13 -8.55 -19.84 -10.94
C GLY A 13 -7.15 -19.99 -10.33
N GLU A 14 -6.32 -18.94 -10.38
CA GLU A 14 -4.99 -18.90 -9.77
C GLU A 14 -5.00 -18.13 -8.45
N ARG A 15 -4.28 -18.66 -7.46
CA ARG A 15 -4.08 -17.97 -6.18
C ARG A 15 -3.14 -16.79 -6.39
N ILE A 16 -3.61 -15.58 -6.05
CA ILE A 16 -2.82 -14.34 -6.17
C ILE A 16 -2.15 -13.96 -4.85
N THR A 17 -2.80 -14.16 -3.72
CA THR A 17 -2.27 -13.94 -2.38
C THR A 17 -3.14 -14.68 -1.36
N GLY A 18 -2.91 -14.47 -0.08
CA GLY A 18 -3.73 -15.04 0.99
C GLY A 18 -3.34 -14.56 2.37
N MET A 19 -4.06 -15.03 3.35
CA MET A 19 -3.83 -14.80 4.77
C MET A 19 -3.70 -16.14 5.47
N GLY A 20 -2.62 -16.34 6.18
CA GLY A 20 -2.34 -17.56 6.92
C GLY A 20 -2.50 -17.41 8.43
N PHE A 21 -1.81 -18.27 9.17
CA PHE A 21 -1.77 -18.23 10.63
C PHE A 21 -1.17 -16.91 11.13
N ARG A 22 -1.82 -16.29 12.12
CA ARG A 22 -1.42 -15.00 12.71
C ARG A 22 -1.37 -13.82 11.75
N SER A 23 -2.13 -13.87 10.67
CA SER A 23 -2.22 -12.76 9.70
C SER A 23 -3.06 -11.58 10.17
N LEU A 24 -3.77 -11.70 11.27
CA LEU A 24 -4.49 -10.61 11.92
C LEU A 24 -3.94 -10.36 13.30
N GLY A 25 -3.80 -9.09 13.66
CA GLY A 25 -3.30 -8.67 14.96
C GLY A 25 -4.04 -7.46 15.50
N VAL A 26 -4.10 -7.40 16.83
CA VAL A 26 -4.54 -6.24 17.60
C VAL A 26 -3.43 -5.91 18.58
N MET A 27 -3.08 -4.65 18.68
CA MET A 27 -2.11 -4.14 19.63
C MET A 27 -2.71 -2.92 20.33
N ASP A 28 -2.75 -2.97 21.66
CA ASP A 28 -3.09 -1.83 22.49
C ASP A 28 -1.78 -1.24 23.04
N ASP A 29 -1.54 0.03 22.77
CA ASP A 29 -0.40 0.77 23.33
C ASP A 29 -0.81 1.38 24.67
N GLU A 30 -0.30 0.80 25.75
CA GLU A 30 -0.61 1.22 27.12
C GLU A 30 -0.12 2.64 27.44
N ASN A 31 0.90 3.14 26.73
CA ASN A 31 1.45 4.47 26.99
C ASN A 31 0.59 5.58 26.36
N THR A 32 0.02 5.33 25.18
CA THR A 32 -0.78 6.30 24.44
C THR A 32 -2.28 6.03 24.54
N GLY A 33 -2.69 4.86 25.01
CA GLY A 33 -4.08 4.39 25.02
C GLY A 33 -4.65 4.12 23.63
N LYS A 34 -3.79 4.05 22.61
CA LYS A 34 -4.20 3.83 21.22
C LYS A 34 -4.26 2.35 20.91
N ARG A 35 -5.22 1.99 20.05
CA ARG A 35 -5.35 0.65 19.50
C ARG A 35 -4.95 0.63 18.03
N TYR A 36 -4.20 -0.39 17.67
CA TYR A 36 -3.77 -0.64 16.29
C TYR A 36 -4.26 -2.01 15.83
N LEU A 37 -4.80 -2.04 14.64
CA LEU A 37 -5.17 -3.27 13.95
C LEU A 37 -4.20 -3.54 12.82
N SER A 38 -3.81 -4.78 12.64
CA SER A 38 -2.92 -5.19 11.56
C SER A 38 -3.44 -6.38 10.79
N ALA A 39 -3.11 -6.42 9.49
CA ALA A 39 -3.31 -7.57 8.62
C ALA A 39 -2.04 -7.85 7.82
N GLN A 40 -1.85 -9.12 7.46
CA GLN A 40 -0.72 -9.58 6.66
C GLN A 40 -1.23 -10.38 5.48
N LEU A 41 -0.72 -10.08 4.30
CA LEU A 41 -0.92 -10.86 3.08
C LEU A 41 0.37 -11.57 2.70
N ASP A 42 0.23 -12.72 2.06
CA ASP A 42 1.37 -13.50 1.58
C ASP A 42 2.12 -12.72 0.50
N LEU A 43 3.44 -12.77 0.56
CA LEU A 43 4.37 -12.25 -0.44
C LEU A 43 5.20 -13.43 -0.96
N ASP A 44 5.02 -13.77 -2.23
CA ASP A 44 5.68 -14.93 -2.83
C ASP A 44 7.13 -14.61 -3.22
N VAL A 45 7.92 -15.66 -3.39
CA VAL A 45 9.30 -15.56 -3.88
C VAL A 45 9.32 -14.92 -5.27
N GLY A 46 10.11 -13.86 -5.43
CA GLY A 46 10.22 -13.11 -6.69
C GLY A 46 9.07 -12.16 -6.98
N GLU A 47 8.06 -12.09 -6.11
CA GLU A 47 7.00 -11.09 -6.20
C GLU A 47 7.54 -9.71 -5.82
N CYS A 48 7.29 -8.71 -6.67
CA CYS A 48 7.68 -7.32 -6.45
C CYS A 48 6.47 -6.45 -6.11
N ILE A 49 6.64 -5.57 -5.15
CA ILE A 49 5.62 -4.62 -4.71
C ILE A 49 6.01 -3.21 -5.14
N TYR A 50 5.03 -2.45 -5.66
CA TYR A 50 5.18 -1.09 -6.17
C TYR A 50 4.11 -0.17 -5.59
N GLY A 51 4.33 1.14 -5.60
CA GLY A 51 3.33 2.14 -5.20
C GLY A 51 3.63 2.79 -3.86
N LEU A 52 2.63 2.94 -3.01
CA LEU A 52 2.66 3.62 -1.71
C LEU A 52 2.95 5.13 -1.80
N GLY A 53 2.49 5.77 -2.91
CA GLY A 53 2.62 7.20 -3.12
C GLY A 53 3.95 7.64 -3.73
N GLU A 54 4.20 8.94 -3.72
CA GLU A 54 5.46 9.53 -4.21
C GLU A 54 6.51 9.49 -3.11
N ARG A 55 7.62 8.77 -3.37
CA ARG A 55 8.71 8.61 -2.39
C ARG A 55 10.06 8.60 -3.08
N PHE A 56 11.06 9.12 -2.39
CA PHE A 56 12.47 9.12 -2.83
C PHE A 56 13.19 7.79 -2.54
N THR A 57 12.48 6.79 -2.04
CA THR A 57 12.99 5.45 -1.80
C THR A 57 12.96 4.60 -3.09
N PRO A 58 13.62 3.43 -3.13
CA PRO A 58 13.58 2.55 -4.30
C PRO A 58 12.19 2.27 -4.82
N PHE A 59 12.05 2.13 -6.15
CA PHE A 59 10.78 1.88 -6.82
C PHE A 59 10.13 0.57 -6.40
N VAL A 60 10.92 -0.51 -6.29
CA VAL A 60 10.48 -1.77 -5.69
C VAL A 60 10.50 -1.62 -4.18
N LYS A 61 9.37 -1.89 -3.54
CA LYS A 61 9.17 -1.66 -2.11
C LYS A 61 9.59 -2.83 -1.21
N ASN A 62 9.94 -3.97 -1.78
CA ASN A 62 10.38 -5.13 -1.02
C ASN A 62 11.57 -4.78 -0.09
N GLY A 63 11.46 -5.18 1.17
CA GLY A 63 12.45 -4.88 2.21
C GLY A 63 12.28 -3.51 2.88
N GLN A 64 11.25 -2.74 2.51
CA GLN A 64 11.02 -1.40 3.05
C GLN A 64 9.88 -1.38 4.06
N SER A 65 10.06 -0.54 5.09
CA SER A 65 9.01 -0.04 5.98
C SER A 65 8.56 1.32 5.45
N VAL A 66 7.26 1.56 5.34
CA VAL A 66 6.69 2.77 4.74
C VAL A 66 5.52 3.27 5.56
N ASP A 67 5.68 4.43 6.18
CA ASP A 67 4.62 5.09 6.93
C ASP A 67 3.87 6.11 6.06
N MET A 68 2.54 6.06 6.13
CA MET A 68 1.64 6.99 5.44
C MET A 68 1.43 8.24 6.30
N TRP A 69 2.47 9.03 6.45
CA TRP A 69 2.44 10.28 7.18
C TRP A 69 2.60 11.46 6.22
N GLN A 70 1.67 12.42 6.28
CA GLN A 70 1.72 13.64 5.50
C GLN A 70 2.58 14.67 6.22
N GLY A 71 3.87 14.63 5.95
CA GLY A 71 4.85 15.56 6.50
C GLY A 71 5.45 16.47 5.44
N ASP A 72 6.22 17.47 5.87
CA ASP A 72 7.00 18.31 4.97
C ASP A 72 8.17 17.51 4.39
N GLY A 73 7.94 16.89 3.23
CA GLY A 73 8.89 16.03 2.55
C GLY A 73 9.92 16.84 1.78
N GLY A 74 11.17 16.76 2.20
CA GLY A 74 12.30 17.20 1.38
C GLY A 74 12.73 16.13 0.38
N SER A 75 13.66 16.46 -0.50
CA SER A 75 14.19 15.53 -1.50
C SER A 75 15.11 14.44 -0.95
N CYS A 76 15.38 14.43 0.35
CA CYS A 76 16.32 13.53 1.00
C CYS A 76 15.75 12.82 2.25
N SER A 77 14.44 12.81 2.44
CA SER A 77 13.79 12.14 3.56
C SER A 77 12.75 11.14 3.07
N GLU A 78 12.32 10.24 3.98
CA GLU A 78 11.21 9.32 3.76
C GLU A 78 9.83 10.02 3.79
N LEU A 79 9.76 11.24 4.28
CA LEU A 79 8.53 12.04 4.30
C LEU A 79 8.03 12.32 2.88
N ALA A 80 6.74 12.38 2.71
CA ALA A 80 6.12 12.60 1.42
C ALA A 80 4.86 13.45 1.51
N TYR A 81 4.64 14.29 0.51
CA TYR A 81 3.40 15.05 0.37
C TYR A 81 2.24 14.22 -0.19
N LYS A 82 2.55 13.14 -0.89
CA LYS A 82 1.56 12.29 -1.53
C LYS A 82 1.67 10.87 -1.02
N ASN A 83 0.90 10.60 0.02
CA ASN A 83 0.75 9.29 0.62
C ASN A 83 -0.48 8.60 0.02
N VAL A 84 -0.29 7.42 -0.55
CA VAL A 84 -1.36 6.63 -1.16
C VAL A 84 -1.27 5.22 -0.59
N PRO A 85 -2.18 4.82 0.33
CA PRO A 85 -2.15 3.51 0.99
C PRO A 85 -2.61 2.40 0.04
N PHE A 86 -2.01 2.37 -1.14
CA PHE A 86 -2.26 1.42 -2.21
C PHE A 86 -0.94 0.92 -2.80
N TYR A 87 -0.81 -0.39 -2.91
CA TYR A 87 0.29 -1.01 -3.61
C TYR A 87 -0.19 -1.91 -4.75
N LEU A 88 0.68 -2.14 -5.71
CA LEU A 88 0.53 -3.09 -6.80
C LEU A 88 1.55 -4.21 -6.65
N SER A 89 1.11 -5.45 -6.89
CA SER A 89 1.97 -6.62 -6.96
C SER A 89 2.25 -7.00 -8.42
N SER A 90 3.50 -7.42 -8.69
CA SER A 90 3.89 -7.98 -10.00
C SER A 90 3.03 -9.19 -10.42
N LYS A 91 2.28 -9.81 -9.52
CA LYS A 91 1.30 -10.86 -9.79
C LYS A 91 -0.02 -10.34 -10.36
N GLY A 92 -0.14 -9.01 -10.60
CA GLY A 92 -1.30 -8.43 -11.28
C GLY A 92 -2.48 -8.13 -10.38
N TYR A 93 -2.25 -7.87 -9.11
CA TYR A 93 -3.27 -7.37 -8.20
C TYR A 93 -2.77 -6.12 -7.45
N GLY A 94 -3.67 -5.40 -6.81
CA GLY A 94 -3.35 -4.32 -5.90
C GLY A 94 -4.06 -4.48 -4.56
N VAL A 95 -3.54 -3.81 -3.54
CA VAL A 95 -4.17 -3.75 -2.22
C VAL A 95 -4.31 -2.31 -1.78
N PHE A 96 -5.53 -1.92 -1.45
CA PHE A 96 -5.87 -0.60 -0.93
C PHE A 96 -6.31 -0.71 0.52
N VAL A 97 -5.65 0.00 1.43
CA VAL A 97 -6.05 0.13 2.83
C VAL A 97 -6.91 1.38 2.96
N ASP A 98 -8.21 1.17 3.22
CA ASP A 98 -9.21 2.23 3.32
C ASP A 98 -9.29 2.73 4.77
N SER A 99 -8.34 3.57 5.15
CA SER A 99 -8.27 4.19 6.46
C SER A 99 -7.88 5.66 6.34
N PRO A 100 -8.55 6.57 7.07
CA PRO A 100 -8.13 7.97 7.18
C PRO A 100 -7.03 8.18 8.24
N ALA A 101 -6.74 7.17 9.07
CA ALA A 101 -5.67 7.21 10.05
C ALA A 101 -4.31 6.93 9.40
N ASP A 102 -3.25 7.15 10.16
CA ASP A 102 -1.91 6.76 9.73
C ASP A 102 -1.85 5.25 9.50
N VAL A 103 -1.32 4.88 8.34
CA VAL A 103 -1.16 3.49 7.94
C VAL A 103 0.33 3.20 7.76
N SER A 104 0.81 2.16 8.39
CA SER A 104 2.17 1.67 8.22
C SER A 104 2.18 0.39 7.38
N PHE A 105 3.15 0.27 6.48
CA PHE A 105 3.38 -0.91 5.65
C PHE A 105 4.77 -1.49 5.90
N GLU A 106 4.82 -2.78 6.17
CA GLU A 106 6.04 -3.59 6.22
C GLU A 106 6.05 -4.52 5.01
N VAL A 107 6.84 -4.19 4.00
CA VAL A 107 6.87 -4.93 2.74
C VAL A 107 8.04 -5.91 2.74
N GLY A 108 7.86 -7.05 3.36
CA GLY A 108 8.94 -8.03 3.49
C GLY A 108 10.09 -7.59 4.41
N SER A 109 9.93 -6.51 5.17
CA SER A 109 10.93 -5.94 6.09
C SER A 109 10.99 -6.69 7.41
N GLU A 110 9.84 -6.99 8.00
CA GLU A 110 9.76 -7.82 9.22
C GLU A 110 9.77 -9.32 8.90
N ASN A 111 9.07 -9.72 7.84
CA ASN A 111 8.97 -11.10 7.37
C ASN A 111 9.00 -11.10 5.84
N VAL A 112 10.00 -11.72 5.25
CA VAL A 112 10.25 -11.73 3.80
C VAL A 112 9.12 -12.36 2.97
N GLU A 113 8.24 -13.12 3.60
CA GLU A 113 7.10 -13.80 2.97
C GLU A 113 5.78 -13.05 3.17
N ARG A 114 5.81 -11.81 3.70
CA ARG A 114 4.60 -11.08 4.08
C ARG A 114 4.67 -9.61 3.69
N VAL A 115 3.51 -9.09 3.30
CA VAL A 115 3.23 -7.65 3.35
C VAL A 115 2.28 -7.41 4.51
N ARG A 116 2.74 -6.74 5.54
CA ARG A 116 1.93 -6.33 6.69
C ARG A 116 1.53 -4.89 6.54
N PHE A 117 0.33 -4.57 6.92
CA PHE A 117 -0.13 -3.21 7.10
C PHE A 117 -0.89 -3.07 8.41
N SER A 118 -0.77 -1.91 9.03
CA SER A 118 -1.41 -1.59 10.30
C SER A 118 -1.97 -0.18 10.27
N ALA A 119 -3.06 0.04 10.99
CA ALA A 119 -3.69 1.34 11.16
C ALA A 119 -4.21 1.50 12.59
N GLU A 120 -4.21 2.73 13.09
CA GLU A 120 -4.88 3.09 14.33
C GLU A 120 -6.40 2.99 14.15
N GLY A 121 -7.10 2.41 15.12
CA GLY A 121 -8.56 2.38 15.16
C GLY A 121 -9.15 1.07 15.66
N GLU A 122 -10.49 1.00 15.62
CA GLU A 122 -11.28 -0.16 16.05
C GLU A 122 -11.71 -1.06 14.88
N SER A 123 -11.41 -0.65 13.65
CA SER A 123 -11.69 -1.42 12.44
C SER A 123 -10.61 -1.21 11.39
N LEU A 124 -10.30 -2.24 10.65
CA LEU A 124 -9.36 -2.20 9.53
C LEU A 124 -10.07 -2.70 8.27
N ARG A 125 -10.23 -1.80 7.30
CA ARG A 125 -10.82 -2.12 6.00
C ARG A 125 -9.76 -2.08 4.92
N PHE A 126 -9.72 -3.09 4.09
CA PHE A 126 -8.86 -3.10 2.91
C PHE A 126 -9.52 -3.86 1.75
N TYR A 127 -9.09 -3.57 0.55
CA TYR A 127 -9.57 -4.17 -0.69
C TYR A 127 -8.42 -4.84 -1.42
N VAL A 128 -8.62 -6.08 -1.84
CA VAL A 128 -7.73 -6.76 -2.77
C VAL A 128 -8.36 -6.65 -4.16
N ILE A 129 -7.66 -5.98 -5.06
CA ILE A 129 -8.16 -5.60 -6.38
C ILE A 129 -7.41 -6.43 -7.42
N ALA A 130 -8.03 -7.50 -7.88
CA ALA A 130 -7.43 -8.34 -8.93
C ALA A 130 -7.54 -7.65 -10.29
N GLY A 131 -6.43 -7.62 -11.01
CA GLY A 131 -6.39 -7.23 -12.41
C GLY A 131 -6.68 -8.42 -13.32
N ALA A 132 -7.05 -8.13 -14.56
CA ALA A 132 -7.38 -9.11 -15.58
C ALA A 132 -6.84 -8.71 -16.95
N GLY A 133 -6.96 -9.61 -17.93
CA GLY A 133 -6.58 -9.38 -19.32
C GLY A 133 -5.07 -9.35 -19.58
N ALA A 134 -4.68 -8.74 -20.69
CA ALA A 134 -3.29 -8.74 -21.16
C ALA A 134 -2.33 -7.88 -20.31
N ASN A 135 -2.86 -6.96 -19.52
CA ASN A 135 -2.06 -6.11 -18.62
C ASN A 135 -2.73 -5.97 -17.26
N PRO A 136 -2.61 -6.97 -16.38
CA PRO A 136 -3.33 -7.02 -15.12
C PRO A 136 -2.94 -5.88 -14.16
N LEU A 137 -1.70 -5.37 -14.20
CA LEU A 137 -1.31 -4.22 -13.38
C LEU A 137 -2.06 -2.95 -13.74
N LYS A 138 -2.19 -2.66 -15.04
CA LYS A 138 -2.98 -1.50 -15.52
C LYS A 138 -4.46 -1.65 -15.20
N ASP A 139 -4.99 -2.86 -15.31
CA ASP A 139 -6.39 -3.12 -14.98
C ASP A 139 -6.65 -2.97 -13.47
N ALA A 140 -5.80 -3.51 -12.61
CA ALA A 140 -5.88 -3.33 -11.16
C ALA A 140 -5.83 -1.83 -10.77
N LEU A 141 -4.92 -1.07 -11.37
CA LEU A 141 -4.83 0.38 -11.17
C LEU A 141 -6.09 1.11 -11.67
N SER A 142 -6.62 0.72 -12.84
CA SER A 142 -7.87 1.29 -13.37
C SER A 142 -9.07 1.02 -12.46
N ARG A 143 -9.16 -0.18 -11.89
CA ARG A 143 -10.21 -0.54 -10.93
C ARG A 143 -10.05 0.24 -9.61
N TYR A 144 -8.83 0.39 -9.12
CA TYR A 144 -8.53 1.21 -7.96
C TYR A 144 -8.99 2.65 -8.16
N THR A 145 -8.60 3.29 -9.28
CA THR A 145 -9.00 4.67 -9.57
C THR A 145 -10.49 4.82 -9.89
N HIS A 146 -11.16 3.75 -10.34
CA HIS A 146 -12.62 3.74 -10.47
C HIS A 146 -13.31 3.74 -9.10
N LEU A 147 -12.74 3.01 -8.13
CA LEU A 147 -13.26 2.94 -6.76
C LEU A 147 -13.04 4.25 -5.99
N THR A 148 -11.86 4.85 -6.12
CA THR A 148 -11.42 6.01 -5.30
C THR A 148 -11.61 7.37 -5.99
N GLY A 149 -11.92 7.37 -7.26
CA GLY A 149 -11.99 8.56 -8.11
C GLY A 149 -10.80 8.66 -9.05
N ARG A 150 -11.07 9.05 -10.28
CA ARG A 150 -10.03 9.27 -11.30
C ARG A 150 -9.53 10.71 -11.22
N PRO A 151 -8.20 10.94 -11.35
CA PRO A 151 -7.66 12.28 -11.47
C PRO A 151 -8.19 12.96 -12.75
N ALA A 152 -8.33 14.27 -12.70
CA ALA A 152 -8.61 15.04 -13.90
C ALA A 152 -7.45 14.95 -14.89
N LEU A 153 -7.75 14.91 -16.18
CA LEU A 153 -6.71 15.04 -17.21
C LEU A 153 -6.36 16.52 -17.37
N PRO A 154 -5.18 16.96 -16.92
CA PRO A 154 -4.77 18.35 -17.09
C PRO A 154 -4.46 18.65 -18.56
N PRO A 155 -4.53 19.92 -18.99
CA PRO A 155 -4.19 20.32 -20.35
C PRO A 155 -2.72 20.05 -20.67
N ALA A 156 -2.41 19.76 -21.93
CA ALA A 156 -1.07 19.33 -22.35
C ALA A 156 0.05 20.33 -21.97
N TRP A 157 -0.23 21.63 -21.97
CA TRP A 157 0.73 22.65 -21.60
C TRP A 157 1.17 22.56 -20.12
N SER A 158 0.37 21.97 -19.24
CA SER A 158 0.71 21.79 -17.80
C SER A 158 1.82 20.76 -17.58
N PHE A 159 2.15 19.94 -18.58
CA PHE A 159 3.28 19.00 -18.53
C PHE A 159 4.62 19.63 -18.99
N GLY A 160 4.63 20.94 -19.23
CA GLY A 160 5.84 21.69 -19.56
C GLY A 160 6.75 21.95 -18.36
N LEU A 161 7.81 22.71 -18.61
CA LEU A 161 8.74 23.12 -17.57
C LEU A 161 8.10 24.17 -16.65
N TRP A 162 8.10 23.89 -15.35
CA TRP A 162 7.69 24.82 -14.30
C TRP A 162 8.92 25.32 -13.56
N LEU A 163 9.20 26.62 -13.67
CA LEU A 163 10.24 27.28 -12.91
C LEU A 163 9.63 27.97 -11.69
N THR A 164 10.26 27.77 -10.55
CA THR A 164 9.90 28.45 -9.31
C THR A 164 11.13 29.12 -8.70
N THR A 165 10.93 30.25 -8.06
CA THR A 165 11.94 30.99 -7.30
C THR A 165 11.69 30.87 -5.80
N SER A 166 11.00 29.83 -5.36
CA SER A 166 10.60 29.63 -3.95
C SER A 166 11.77 29.58 -2.96
N PHE A 167 12.97 29.32 -3.46
CA PHE A 167 14.21 29.25 -2.67
C PHE A 167 15.25 30.25 -3.19
N THR A 168 14.88 31.52 -3.27
CA THR A 168 15.85 32.58 -3.51
C THR A 168 16.54 32.92 -2.19
N THR A 169 17.87 32.82 -2.17
CA THR A 169 18.71 33.34 -1.10
C THR A 169 18.92 34.84 -1.28
#